data_d3ad73af73d414af7623ea49f560e3f6
#
_entry.id   d3ad73af73d414af7623ea49f560e3f6
#
_cell.length_a   1.000
_cell.length_b   1.000
_cell.length_c   1.000
_cell.angle_alpha   90.00
_cell.angle_beta   90.00
_cell.angle_gamma   90.00
#
_symmetry.space_group_name_H-M   'P 1'
#
loop_
_entity.id
_entity.type
_entity.pdbx_description
1 polymer ?
#
loop_
_entity_poly.entity_id
_entity_poly.type
_entity_poly.pdbx_seq_one_letter_code
_entity_poly.pdbx_strand_id
1 'polypeptide(L)'
;MTGPGGDTWRLPPMASLLTAVLLIACAEAGGASMVRFKLELTRWARSVILARPATHGLVGVRDVDEQIIDEALVKFDASLRLFHLHAEGMGLVIIVTTMTAATLARPGLGRRALLVLLTAGGAGYPFGYLLWGALIPYQGVQTAKVLAEWLVWIPFGGAAIVATWWLAAVAGVRVFRRA
;
A
#
# COMPACT_ATOMS: atom_id res chain seq x y z
N MET A 1 -26.01 -36.87 -19.10
CA MET A 1 -25.46 -36.82 -17.74
C MET A 1 -24.71 -35.50 -17.58
N THR A 2 -25.38 -34.45 -17.14
CA THR A 2 -24.74 -33.17 -16.80
C THR A 2 -24.14 -33.33 -15.42
N GLY A 3 -22.81 -33.36 -15.33
CA GLY A 3 -22.10 -33.39 -14.07
C GLY A 3 -22.42 -32.15 -13.23
N PRO A 4 -22.32 -32.22 -11.88
CA PRO A 4 -22.61 -31.11 -11.01
C PRO A 4 -21.70 -29.95 -11.42
N GLY A 5 -22.29 -28.79 -11.73
CA GLY A 5 -21.60 -27.61 -12.25
C GLY A 5 -20.48 -27.17 -11.32
N GLY A 6 -19.29 -27.61 -11.64
CA GLY A 6 -18.08 -27.13 -10.99
C GLY A 6 -18.01 -25.60 -11.13
N ASP A 7 -17.81 -24.88 -10.04
CA ASP A 7 -17.61 -23.43 -10.10
C ASP A 7 -16.42 -23.15 -11.01
N THR A 8 -16.69 -22.70 -12.21
CA THR A 8 -15.63 -22.20 -13.09
C THR A 8 -15.10 -20.89 -12.51
N TRP A 9 -13.83 -20.84 -12.20
CA TRP A 9 -13.16 -19.61 -11.76
C TRP A 9 -13.31 -18.51 -12.80
N ARG A 10 -13.72 -17.34 -12.35
CA ARG A 10 -13.84 -16.16 -13.20
C ARG A 10 -12.59 -15.32 -13.08
N LEU A 11 -12.07 -14.86 -14.20
CA LEU A 11 -10.95 -13.93 -14.23
C LEU A 11 -11.30 -12.64 -13.46
N PRO A 12 -10.29 -11.97 -12.85
CA PRO A 12 -10.47 -10.65 -12.29
C PRO A 12 -11.00 -9.68 -13.35
N PRO A 13 -11.78 -8.65 -12.98
CA PRO A 13 -12.11 -7.58 -13.91
C PRO A 13 -10.84 -6.97 -14.51
N MET A 14 -10.87 -6.67 -15.80
CA MET A 14 -9.69 -6.12 -16.51
C MET A 14 -9.10 -4.89 -15.83
N ALA A 15 -9.95 -3.99 -15.31
CA ALA A 15 -9.50 -2.82 -14.56
C ALA A 15 -8.70 -3.21 -13.30
N SER A 16 -9.18 -4.20 -12.52
CA SER A 16 -8.47 -4.68 -11.33
C SER A 16 -7.15 -5.34 -11.68
N LEU A 17 -7.13 -6.13 -12.76
CA LEU A 17 -5.91 -6.78 -13.25
C LEU A 17 -4.88 -5.74 -13.71
N LEU A 18 -5.30 -4.76 -14.51
CA LEU A 18 -4.42 -3.67 -14.96
C LEU A 18 -3.89 -2.86 -13.78
N THR A 19 -4.74 -2.51 -12.79
CA THR A 19 -4.32 -1.81 -11.58
C THR A 19 -3.26 -2.62 -10.81
N ALA A 20 -3.47 -3.91 -10.64
CA ALA A 20 -2.52 -4.78 -9.95
C ALA A 20 -1.18 -4.87 -10.68
N VAL A 21 -1.19 -5.04 -12.00
CA VAL A 21 0.04 -5.10 -12.82
C VAL A 21 0.80 -3.77 -12.78
N LEU A 22 0.09 -2.64 -12.90
CA LEU A 22 0.70 -1.32 -12.80
C LEU A 22 1.29 -1.08 -11.39
N LEU A 23 0.62 -1.53 -10.34
CA LEU A 23 1.13 -1.40 -8.98
C LEU A 23 2.42 -2.20 -8.78
N ILE A 24 2.48 -3.44 -9.28
CA ILE A 24 3.68 -4.27 -9.27
C ILE A 24 4.80 -3.59 -10.08
N ALA A 25 4.50 -3.09 -11.29
CA ALA A 25 5.47 -2.38 -12.10
C ALA A 25 6.03 -1.12 -11.42
N CYS A 26 5.16 -0.36 -10.69
CA CYS A 26 5.59 0.78 -9.87
C CYS A 26 6.48 0.31 -8.69
N ALA A 27 6.16 -0.83 -8.07
CA ALA A 27 6.98 -1.40 -7.02
C ALA A 27 8.38 -1.75 -7.53
N GLU A 28 8.48 -2.46 -8.65
CA GLU A 28 9.74 -2.84 -9.27
C GLU A 28 10.59 -1.61 -9.68
N ALA A 29 9.96 -0.62 -10.33
CA ALA A 29 10.62 0.63 -10.68
C ALA A 29 11.12 1.38 -9.43
N GLY A 30 10.31 1.41 -8.37
CA GLY A 30 10.67 1.97 -7.06
C GLY A 30 11.85 1.25 -6.44
N GLY A 31 11.82 -0.08 -6.38
CA GLY A 31 12.91 -0.92 -5.87
C GLY A 31 14.22 -0.70 -6.63
N ALA A 32 14.19 -0.74 -7.95
CA ALA A 32 15.34 -0.46 -8.81
C ALA A 32 15.91 0.95 -8.59
N SER A 33 15.02 1.96 -8.48
CA SER A 33 15.39 3.35 -8.22
C SER A 33 16.07 3.51 -6.86
N MET A 34 15.58 2.83 -5.84
CA MET A 34 16.18 2.84 -4.50
C MET A 34 17.60 2.28 -4.50
N VAL A 35 17.85 1.20 -5.24
CA VAL A 35 19.21 0.62 -5.37
C VAL A 35 20.12 1.58 -6.14
N ARG A 36 19.63 2.10 -7.28
CA ARG A 36 20.45 2.92 -8.18
C ARG A 36 20.77 4.31 -7.61
N PHE A 37 19.82 4.92 -6.91
CA PHE A 37 19.90 6.31 -6.43
C PHE A 37 19.96 6.44 -4.91
N LYS A 38 20.30 5.36 -4.20
CA LYS A 38 20.31 5.35 -2.73
C LYS A 38 21.14 6.50 -2.13
N LEU A 39 22.34 6.69 -2.64
CA LEU A 39 23.26 7.69 -2.12
C LEU A 39 22.75 9.12 -2.38
N GLU A 40 22.22 9.36 -3.57
CA GLU A 40 21.67 10.64 -3.97
C GLU A 40 20.42 10.98 -3.16
N LEU A 41 19.50 10.01 -2.99
CA LEU A 41 18.30 10.18 -2.17
C LEU A 41 18.63 10.46 -0.71
N THR A 42 19.59 9.74 -0.14
CA THR A 42 20.04 9.97 1.24
C THR A 42 20.68 11.35 1.40
N ARG A 43 21.54 11.76 0.48
CA ARG A 43 22.16 13.10 0.50
C ARG A 43 21.13 14.22 0.35
N TRP A 44 20.18 14.03 -0.57
CA TRP A 44 19.08 14.97 -0.75
C TRP A 44 18.25 15.09 0.53
N ALA A 45 17.78 13.97 1.10
CA ALA A 45 16.98 13.97 2.31
C ALA A 45 17.72 14.66 3.46
N ARG A 46 19.02 14.33 3.66
CA ARG A 46 19.87 14.97 4.66
C ARG A 46 19.97 16.50 4.45
N SER A 47 20.15 16.95 3.21
CA SER A 47 20.25 18.40 2.92
C SER A 47 18.95 19.14 3.23
N VAL A 48 17.79 18.51 2.97
CA VAL A 48 16.48 19.08 3.28
C VAL A 48 16.24 19.14 4.80
N ILE A 49 16.65 18.10 5.56
CA ILE A 49 16.56 18.04 7.02
C ILE A 49 17.40 19.19 7.63
N LEU A 50 18.65 19.33 7.20
CA LEU A 50 19.56 20.38 7.69
C LEU A 50 19.05 21.79 7.37
N ALA A 51 18.32 21.97 6.27
CA ALA A 51 17.70 23.25 5.93
C ALA A 51 16.47 23.58 6.80
N ARG A 52 16.00 22.65 7.65
CA ARG A 52 14.80 22.78 8.50
C ARG A 52 15.04 22.34 9.94
N PRO A 53 16.03 22.93 10.65
CA PRO A 53 16.45 22.47 11.96
C PRO A 53 15.31 22.47 12.99
N ALA A 54 14.49 23.51 13.00
CA ALA A 54 13.37 23.62 13.94
C ALA A 54 12.32 22.51 13.76
N THR A 55 12.04 22.11 12.51
CA THR A 55 11.08 21.04 12.19
C THR A 55 11.54 19.67 12.69
N HIS A 56 12.85 19.45 12.71
CA HIS A 56 13.46 18.21 13.13
C HIS A 56 13.93 18.22 14.58
N GLY A 57 13.80 19.35 15.30
CA GLY A 57 14.24 19.49 16.68
C GLY A 57 15.77 19.49 16.83
N LEU A 58 16.50 19.94 15.80
CA LEU A 58 17.96 20.09 15.89
C LEU A 58 18.31 21.24 16.86
N VAL A 59 19.21 20.95 17.79
CA VAL A 59 19.55 21.84 18.93
C VAL A 59 20.90 22.52 18.80
N GLY A 60 21.63 22.26 17.70
CA GLY A 60 22.97 22.83 17.46
C GLY A 60 24.10 22.08 18.16
N VAL A 61 23.82 20.95 18.80
CA VAL A 61 24.84 20.08 19.41
C VAL A 61 25.11 18.93 18.44
N ARG A 62 26.31 18.89 17.88
CA ARG A 62 26.67 18.03 16.75
C ARG A 62 26.26 16.57 16.93
N ASP A 63 26.64 15.95 18.06
CA ASP A 63 26.41 14.52 18.25
C ASP A 63 24.91 14.18 18.41
N VAL A 64 24.14 15.09 19.03
CA VAL A 64 22.69 14.98 19.18
C VAL A 64 22.01 15.17 17.84
N ASP A 65 22.39 16.21 17.11
CA ASP A 65 21.81 16.52 15.80
C ASP A 65 22.08 15.40 14.77
N GLU A 66 23.29 14.83 14.76
CA GLU A 66 23.61 13.68 13.90
C GLU A 66 22.74 12.47 14.23
N GLN A 67 22.50 12.19 15.51
CA GLN A 67 21.61 11.07 15.91
C GLN A 67 20.17 11.29 15.41
N ILE A 68 19.64 12.50 15.54
CA ILE A 68 18.29 12.87 15.08
C ILE A 68 18.20 12.73 13.56
N ILE A 69 19.20 13.21 12.83
CA ILE A 69 19.27 13.13 11.37
C ILE A 69 19.33 11.66 10.91
N ASP A 70 20.18 10.86 11.53
CA ASP A 70 20.36 9.46 11.17
C ASP A 70 19.06 8.65 11.43
N GLU A 71 18.34 8.92 12.53
CA GLU A 71 17.05 8.30 12.78
C GLU A 71 16.03 8.67 11.69
N ALA A 72 15.96 9.95 11.30
CA ALA A 72 15.07 10.39 10.22
C ALA A 72 15.43 9.74 8.88
N LEU A 73 16.71 9.60 8.55
CA LEU A 73 17.18 8.95 7.32
C LEU A 73 16.88 7.43 7.33
N VAL A 74 17.01 6.77 8.47
CA VAL A 74 16.63 5.34 8.61
C VAL A 74 15.13 5.17 8.36
N LYS A 75 14.27 6.05 8.90
CA LYS A 75 12.82 6.00 8.65
C LYS A 75 12.47 6.34 7.21
N PHE A 76 13.17 7.29 6.61
CA PHE A 76 13.05 7.60 5.18
C PHE A 76 13.35 6.38 4.30
N ASP A 77 14.51 5.73 4.47
CA ASP A 77 14.90 4.52 3.73
C ASP A 77 13.90 3.37 3.96
N ALA A 78 13.50 3.15 5.22
CA ALA A 78 12.53 2.12 5.58
C ALA A 78 11.17 2.35 4.91
N SER A 79 10.69 3.59 4.82
CA SER A 79 9.40 3.89 4.19
C SER A 79 9.39 3.57 2.69
N LEU A 80 10.49 3.85 1.98
CA LEU A 80 10.63 3.51 0.57
C LEU A 80 10.66 1.99 0.35
N ARG A 81 11.37 1.25 1.20
CA ARG A 81 11.37 -0.23 1.16
C ARG A 81 9.99 -0.80 1.43
N LEU A 82 9.27 -0.26 2.43
CA LEU A 82 7.93 -0.69 2.75
C LEU A 82 6.95 -0.39 1.60
N PHE A 83 7.11 0.73 0.89
CA PHE A 83 6.34 0.99 -0.33
C PHE A 83 6.55 -0.13 -1.36
N HIS A 84 7.81 -0.45 -1.70
CA HIS A 84 8.13 -1.50 -2.66
C HIS A 84 7.48 -2.84 -2.26
N LEU A 85 7.74 -3.32 -1.04
CA LEU A 85 7.22 -4.60 -0.56
C LEU A 85 5.70 -4.66 -0.52
N HIS A 86 5.03 -3.58 -0.05
CA HIS A 86 3.58 -3.56 0.03
C HIS A 86 2.93 -3.38 -1.33
N ALA A 87 3.52 -2.60 -2.25
CA ALA A 87 2.97 -2.43 -3.58
C ALA A 87 3.03 -3.73 -4.39
N GLU A 88 4.12 -4.48 -4.31
CA GLU A 88 4.25 -5.80 -4.91
C GLU A 88 3.25 -6.79 -4.30
N GLY A 89 3.23 -6.93 -2.98
CA GLY A 89 2.33 -7.84 -2.28
C GLY A 89 0.85 -7.51 -2.50
N MET A 90 0.47 -6.22 -2.46
CA MET A 90 -0.91 -5.79 -2.69
C MET A 90 -1.36 -5.99 -4.13
N GLY A 91 -0.46 -5.90 -5.12
CA GLY A 91 -0.76 -6.29 -6.49
C GLY A 91 -1.27 -7.73 -6.58
N LEU A 92 -0.57 -8.67 -5.94
CA LEU A 92 -0.99 -10.08 -5.90
C LEU A 92 -2.30 -10.25 -5.11
N VAL A 93 -2.45 -9.58 -3.97
CA VAL A 93 -3.67 -9.61 -3.15
C VAL A 93 -4.88 -9.11 -3.96
N ILE A 94 -4.75 -8.04 -4.73
CA ILE A 94 -5.82 -7.53 -5.60
C ILE A 94 -6.24 -8.61 -6.62
N ILE A 95 -5.30 -9.26 -7.29
CA ILE A 95 -5.61 -10.31 -8.28
C ILE A 95 -6.42 -11.42 -7.62
N VAL A 96 -5.91 -11.99 -6.51
CA VAL A 96 -6.54 -13.14 -5.84
C VAL A 96 -7.90 -12.77 -5.28
N THR A 97 -8.02 -11.65 -4.58
CA THR A 97 -9.27 -11.26 -3.92
C THR A 97 -10.35 -10.84 -4.92
N THR A 98 -9.99 -10.14 -6.01
CA THR A 98 -10.96 -9.75 -7.05
C THR A 98 -11.39 -10.94 -7.91
N MET A 99 -10.50 -11.90 -8.17
CA MET A 99 -10.86 -13.19 -8.80
C MET A 99 -11.84 -13.96 -7.92
N THR A 100 -11.58 -14.05 -6.63
CA THR A 100 -12.46 -14.71 -5.66
C THR A 100 -13.82 -14.00 -5.58
N ALA A 101 -13.83 -12.67 -5.50
CA ALA A 101 -15.05 -11.88 -5.48
C ALA A 101 -15.86 -12.03 -6.79
N ALA A 102 -15.20 -12.02 -7.95
CA ALA A 102 -15.86 -12.22 -9.25
C ALA A 102 -16.50 -13.60 -9.37
N THR A 103 -15.90 -14.62 -8.72
CA THR A 103 -16.39 -16.01 -8.75
C THR A 103 -17.49 -16.24 -7.71
N LEU A 104 -17.33 -15.77 -6.47
CA LEU A 104 -18.21 -16.11 -5.36
C LEU A 104 -19.36 -15.11 -5.14
N ALA A 105 -19.16 -13.83 -5.40
CA ALA A 105 -20.20 -12.84 -5.14
C ALA A 105 -21.27 -12.84 -6.25
N ARG A 106 -22.56 -12.72 -5.85
CA ARG A 106 -23.66 -12.61 -6.78
C ARG A 106 -23.55 -11.36 -7.65
N PRO A 107 -23.87 -11.44 -8.96
CA PRO A 107 -23.90 -10.24 -9.81
C PRO A 107 -24.81 -9.16 -9.22
N GLY A 108 -24.37 -7.90 -9.28
CA GLY A 108 -25.13 -6.75 -8.78
C GLY A 108 -24.23 -5.64 -8.22
N LEU A 109 -24.86 -4.62 -7.63
CA LEU A 109 -24.17 -3.48 -7.05
C LEU A 109 -23.19 -3.88 -5.93
N GLY A 110 -23.60 -4.83 -5.06
CA GLY A 110 -22.74 -5.30 -3.97
C GLY A 110 -21.42 -5.89 -4.47
N ARG A 111 -21.44 -6.72 -5.55
CA ARG A 111 -20.21 -7.25 -6.16
C ARG A 111 -19.37 -6.12 -6.77
N ARG A 112 -20.00 -5.15 -7.44
CA ARG A 112 -19.26 -4.00 -8.00
C ARG A 112 -18.59 -3.20 -6.91
N ALA A 113 -19.30 -2.87 -5.84
CA ALA A 113 -18.75 -2.15 -4.68
C ALA A 113 -17.57 -2.92 -4.06
N LEU A 114 -17.73 -4.22 -3.83
CA LEU A 114 -16.68 -5.09 -3.30
C LEU A 114 -15.43 -5.07 -4.18
N LEU A 115 -15.58 -5.23 -5.50
CA LEU A 115 -14.47 -5.18 -6.44
C LEU A 115 -13.76 -3.82 -6.46
N VAL A 116 -14.51 -2.72 -6.41
CA VAL A 116 -13.94 -1.36 -6.33
C VAL A 116 -13.17 -1.17 -5.03
N LEU A 117 -13.73 -1.55 -3.89
CA LEU A 117 -13.07 -1.41 -2.58
C LEU A 117 -11.80 -2.26 -2.48
N LEU A 118 -11.83 -3.51 -2.96
CA LEU A 118 -10.65 -4.38 -3.01
C LEU A 118 -9.56 -3.78 -3.90
N THR A 119 -9.94 -3.27 -5.08
CA THR A 119 -8.97 -2.71 -6.04
C THR A 119 -8.41 -1.37 -5.57
N ALA A 120 -9.29 -0.40 -5.25
CA ALA A 120 -8.87 0.94 -4.87
C ALA A 120 -8.18 0.96 -3.49
N GLY A 121 -8.73 0.23 -2.51
CA GLY A 121 -8.15 0.11 -1.18
C GLY A 121 -6.77 -0.56 -1.23
N GLY A 122 -6.68 -1.69 -1.95
CA GLY A 122 -5.42 -2.39 -2.12
C GLY A 122 -4.36 -1.57 -2.88
N ALA A 123 -4.76 -0.88 -3.94
CA ALA A 123 -3.84 -0.07 -4.73
C ALA A 123 -3.41 1.21 -3.98
N GLY A 124 -4.31 1.86 -3.25
CA GLY A 124 -4.00 3.10 -2.55
C GLY A 124 -3.14 2.91 -1.31
N TYR A 125 -3.33 1.81 -0.57
CA TYR A 125 -2.65 1.56 0.71
C TYR A 125 -1.12 1.70 0.66
N PRO A 126 -0.38 1.11 -0.30
CA PRO A 126 1.08 1.23 -0.35
C PRO A 126 1.59 2.66 -0.50
N PHE A 127 0.83 3.52 -1.18
CA PHE A 127 1.22 4.93 -1.37
C PHE A 127 1.30 5.72 -0.07
N GLY A 128 0.72 5.24 1.03
CA GLY A 128 0.93 5.82 2.35
C GLY A 128 2.38 5.76 2.80
N TYR A 129 3.08 4.67 2.50
CA TYR A 129 4.52 4.56 2.79
C TYR A 129 5.35 5.51 1.92
N LEU A 130 4.99 5.64 0.64
CA LEU A 130 5.67 6.58 -0.25
C LEU A 130 5.45 8.03 0.20
N LEU A 131 4.21 8.38 0.58
CA LEU A 131 3.87 9.70 1.11
C LEU A 131 4.61 9.97 2.41
N TRP A 132 4.61 9.00 3.35
CA TRP A 132 5.36 9.12 4.60
C TRP A 132 6.83 9.42 4.33
N GLY A 133 7.50 8.61 3.51
CA GLY A 133 8.91 8.82 3.14
C GLY A 133 9.15 10.18 2.50
N ALA A 134 8.35 10.55 1.51
CA ALA A 134 8.49 11.83 0.81
C ALA A 134 8.35 13.05 1.74
N LEU A 135 7.53 12.94 2.79
CA LEU A 135 7.27 14.03 3.73
C LEU A 135 8.28 14.09 4.90
N ILE A 136 8.95 12.99 5.25
CA ILE A 136 9.92 12.97 6.38
C ILE A 136 10.91 14.13 6.30
N PRO A 137 11.61 14.38 5.17
CA PRO A 137 12.61 15.46 5.13
C PRO A 137 12.03 16.87 5.32
N TYR A 138 10.73 17.03 5.05
CA TYR A 138 10.05 18.33 5.10
C TYR A 138 9.31 18.60 6.41
N GLN A 139 8.71 17.57 7.02
CA GLN A 139 7.74 17.68 8.10
C GLN A 139 8.19 16.98 9.39
N GLY A 140 9.33 16.28 9.36
CA GLY A 140 9.75 15.40 10.44
C GLY A 140 8.98 14.07 10.45
N VAL A 141 9.53 13.08 11.16
CA VAL A 141 9.04 11.69 11.13
C VAL A 141 7.61 11.56 11.61
N GLN A 142 7.24 12.19 12.73
CA GLN A 142 5.91 12.03 13.33
C GLN A 142 4.81 12.73 12.54
N THR A 143 5.04 13.98 12.16
CA THR A 143 4.05 14.74 11.36
C THR A 143 3.82 14.08 10.01
N ALA A 144 4.89 13.64 9.34
CA ALA A 144 4.79 12.91 8.08
C ALA A 144 3.98 11.61 8.22
N LYS A 145 4.16 10.87 9.34
CA LYS A 145 3.41 9.66 9.64
C LYS A 145 1.92 9.95 9.81
N VAL A 146 1.57 10.93 10.65
CA VAL A 146 0.18 11.32 10.88
C VAL A 146 -0.52 11.72 9.58
N LEU A 147 0.16 12.49 8.71
CA LEU A 147 -0.39 12.87 7.41
C LEU A 147 -0.63 11.64 6.51
N ALA A 148 0.30 10.69 6.46
CA ALA A 148 0.12 9.46 5.71
C ALA A 148 -1.01 8.59 6.27
N GLU A 149 -1.18 8.53 7.59
CA GLU A 149 -2.27 7.82 8.25
C GLU A 149 -3.63 8.36 7.84
N TRP A 150 -3.84 9.64 7.98
CA TRP A 150 -5.14 10.26 7.72
C TRP A 150 -5.48 10.36 6.24
N LEU A 151 -4.50 10.65 5.39
CA LEU A 151 -4.74 10.88 3.97
C LEU A 151 -4.79 9.58 3.15
N VAL A 152 -4.06 8.54 3.59
CA VAL A 152 -3.90 7.32 2.77
C VAL A 152 -4.21 6.05 3.56
N TRP A 153 -3.53 5.77 4.68
CA TRP A 153 -3.68 4.46 5.33
C TRP A 153 -5.08 4.23 5.89
N ILE A 154 -5.68 5.22 6.54
CA ILE A 154 -7.05 5.07 7.08
C ILE A 154 -8.07 4.89 5.95
N PRO A 155 -8.16 5.75 4.91
CA PRO A 155 -9.18 5.57 3.88
C PRO A 155 -8.95 4.32 3.02
N PHE A 156 -7.75 4.11 2.51
CA PHE A 156 -7.49 3.00 1.59
C PHE A 156 -7.26 1.67 2.33
N GLY A 157 -6.49 1.67 3.42
CA GLY A 157 -6.30 0.49 4.25
C GLY A 157 -7.60 0.05 4.91
N GLY A 158 -8.39 0.99 5.42
CA GLY A 158 -9.73 0.73 5.96
C GLY A 158 -10.66 0.11 4.91
N ALA A 159 -10.69 0.67 3.69
CA ALA A 159 -11.47 0.12 2.58
C ALA A 159 -11.04 -1.32 2.24
N ALA A 160 -9.74 -1.59 2.16
CA ALA A 160 -9.21 -2.92 1.89
C ALA A 160 -9.59 -3.93 2.98
N ILE A 161 -9.47 -3.55 4.26
CA ILE A 161 -9.83 -4.41 5.40
C ILE A 161 -11.32 -4.73 5.38
N VAL A 162 -12.19 -3.73 5.27
CA VAL A 162 -13.65 -3.92 5.22
C VAL A 162 -14.05 -4.81 4.05
N ALA A 163 -13.48 -4.57 2.87
CA ALA A 163 -13.75 -5.38 1.69
C ALA A 163 -13.28 -6.84 1.84
N THR A 164 -12.13 -7.06 2.47
CA THR A 164 -11.60 -8.40 2.73
C THR A 164 -12.50 -9.18 3.69
N TRP A 165 -12.96 -8.56 4.78
CA TRP A 165 -13.93 -9.18 5.70
C TRP A 165 -15.27 -9.44 5.03
N TRP A 166 -15.74 -8.52 4.19
CA TRP A 166 -16.95 -8.74 3.38
C TRP A 166 -16.79 -9.96 2.46
N LEU A 167 -15.65 -10.05 1.75
CA LEU A 167 -15.36 -11.21 0.90
C LEU A 167 -15.31 -12.51 1.69
N ALA A 168 -14.69 -12.50 2.86
CA ALA A 168 -14.66 -13.67 3.75
C ALA A 168 -16.06 -14.11 4.17
N ALA A 169 -16.96 -13.18 4.51
CA ALA A 169 -18.34 -13.48 4.81
C ALA A 169 -19.10 -14.10 3.61
N VAL A 170 -18.89 -13.54 2.40
CA VAL A 170 -19.48 -14.09 1.16
C VAL A 170 -18.99 -15.52 0.91
N ALA A 171 -17.70 -15.78 1.09
CA ALA A 171 -17.10 -17.10 0.93
C ALA A 171 -17.65 -18.08 1.98
N GLY A 172 -17.72 -17.69 3.24
CA GLY A 172 -18.27 -18.50 4.34
C GLY A 172 -19.72 -18.94 4.08
N VAL A 173 -20.59 -17.98 3.71
CA VAL A 173 -22.00 -18.30 3.37
C VAL A 173 -22.10 -19.30 2.22
N ARG A 174 -21.19 -19.26 1.24
CA ARG A 174 -21.18 -20.24 0.14
C ARG A 174 -20.79 -21.64 0.59
N VAL A 175 -19.77 -21.75 1.46
CA VAL A 175 -19.33 -23.04 2.01
C VAL A 175 -20.46 -23.69 2.81
N PHE A 176 -21.06 -22.96 3.76
CA PHE A 176 -22.14 -23.50 4.62
C PHE A 176 -23.42 -23.85 3.87
N ARG A 177 -23.69 -23.27 2.72
CA ARG A 177 -24.87 -23.65 1.90
C ARG A 177 -24.66 -24.89 1.04
N ARG A 178 -23.43 -25.38 0.94
CA ARG A 178 -23.09 -26.59 0.17
C ARG A 178 -22.87 -27.84 1.04
N ALA A 179 -22.61 -27.60 2.33
CA ALA A 179 -22.56 -28.65 3.35
C ALA A 179 -23.97 -29.03 3.81
#